data_f125c077beb77f508e77d3ea70ee0d26
#
_entry.id   f125c077beb77f508e77d3ea70ee0d26
#
_cell.length_a   1.000
_cell.length_b   1.000
_cell.length_c   1.000
_cell.angle_alpha   90.00
_cell.angle_beta   90.00
_cell.angle_gamma   90.00
#
_symmetry.space_group_name_H-M   'P 1'
#
loop_
_entity.id
_entity.type
_entity.pdbx_description
1 polymer ?
#
loop_
_entity_poly.entity_id
_entity_poly.type
_entity_poly.pdbx_seq_one_letter_code
_entity_poly.pdbx_strand_id
1 'polypeptide(L)' 'MKIIVDAMGGDNAPLEIVRGALDANRNHGVEIILVGRTAEVLKAVEACGQKSLPAGVEIKDAK' A
#
# COMPACT_ATOMS: atom_id res chain seq x y z
N MET A 1 11.89 5.67 9.22
CA MET A 1 10.52 5.90 9.72
C MET A 1 9.57 4.88 9.09
N LYS A 2 8.72 4.30 9.89
CA LYS A 2 7.76 3.29 9.42
C LYS A 2 6.35 3.80 9.70
N ILE A 3 5.51 3.79 8.67
CA ILE A 3 4.14 4.28 8.75
C ILE A 3 3.18 3.14 8.51
N ILE A 4 2.18 3.01 9.37
CA ILE A 4 1.12 2.00 9.22
C ILE A 4 -0.07 2.70 8.59
N VAL A 5 -0.58 2.15 7.49
CA VAL A 5 -1.65 2.76 6.71
C VAL A 5 -2.80 1.77 6.58
N ASP A 6 -4.00 2.22 6.93
CA ASP A 6 -5.21 1.42 6.70
C ASP A 6 -5.57 1.52 5.22
N ALA A 7 -5.28 0.47 4.46
CA ALA A 7 -5.48 0.48 3.02
C ALA A 7 -6.95 0.36 2.61
N MET A 8 -7.83 -0.01 3.55
CA MET A 8 -9.24 -0.22 3.24
C MET A 8 -10.13 0.95 3.65
N GLY A 9 -9.54 2.05 4.15
CA GLY A 9 -10.32 3.21 4.55
C GLY A 9 -10.65 4.12 3.37
N GLY A 10 -11.88 4.61 3.32
CA GLY A 10 -12.30 5.57 2.32
C GLY A 10 -13.03 4.98 1.13
N ASP A 11 -13.61 5.86 0.32
CA ASP A 11 -14.50 5.47 -0.78
C ASP A 11 -13.77 4.84 -1.97
N ASN A 12 -12.53 5.24 -2.20
CA ASN A 12 -11.74 4.75 -3.33
C ASN A 12 -10.64 3.77 -2.89
N ALA A 13 -10.81 3.20 -1.70
CA ALA A 13 -9.87 2.23 -1.19
C ALA A 13 -10.04 0.88 -1.93
N PRO A 14 -8.98 0.11 -2.07
CA PRO A 14 -7.64 0.46 -1.58
C PRO A 14 -6.78 1.24 -2.57
N LEU A 15 -7.26 1.46 -3.79
CA LEU A 15 -6.41 1.96 -4.89
C LEU A 15 -5.76 3.30 -4.58
N GLU A 16 -6.53 4.30 -4.17
CA GLU A 16 -5.98 5.63 -3.92
C GLU A 16 -5.04 5.64 -2.72
N ILE A 17 -5.36 4.88 -1.69
CA ILE A 17 -4.51 4.82 -0.50
C ILE A 17 -3.20 4.13 -0.84
N VAL A 18 -3.26 3.04 -1.60
CA VAL A 18 -2.05 2.32 -2.01
C VAL A 18 -1.19 3.21 -2.89
N ARG A 19 -1.80 3.93 -3.82
CA ARG A 19 -1.05 4.84 -4.69
C ARG A 19 -0.30 5.90 -3.88
N GLY A 20 -0.97 6.52 -2.92
CA GLY A 20 -0.35 7.52 -2.07
C GLY A 20 0.79 6.94 -1.24
N ALA A 21 0.60 5.74 -0.71
CA ALA A 21 1.62 5.07 0.08
C ALA A 21 2.85 4.72 -0.76
N LEU A 22 2.63 4.21 -1.98
CA LEU A 22 3.73 3.88 -2.88
C LEU A 22 4.51 5.14 -3.27
N ASP A 23 3.80 6.25 -3.50
CA ASP A 23 4.45 7.51 -3.81
C ASP A 23 5.30 8.00 -2.64
N ALA A 24 4.80 7.91 -1.41
CA ALA A 24 5.56 8.32 -0.24
C ALA A 24 6.82 7.46 -0.08
N ASN A 25 6.69 6.15 -0.28
CA ASN A 25 7.84 5.26 -0.21
C ASN A 25 8.89 5.62 -1.26
N ARG A 26 8.46 5.84 -2.51
CA ARG A 26 9.37 6.12 -3.62
C ARG A 26 10.02 7.49 -3.48
N ASN A 27 9.23 8.50 -3.13
CA ASN A 27 9.70 9.88 -3.14
C ASN A 27 10.42 10.29 -1.85
N HIS A 28 10.08 9.66 -0.74
CA HIS A 28 10.60 10.06 0.57
C HIS A 28 11.31 8.94 1.31
N GLY A 29 11.39 7.75 0.74
CA GLY A 29 12.06 6.62 1.36
C GLY A 29 11.40 6.12 2.65
N VAL A 30 10.12 6.39 2.82
CA VAL A 30 9.38 5.99 4.01
C VAL A 30 9.02 4.52 3.93
N GLU A 31 9.24 3.79 5.02
CA GLU A 31 8.77 2.41 5.11
C GLU A 31 7.28 2.39 5.42
N ILE A 32 6.54 1.54 4.71
CA ILE A 32 5.08 1.51 4.78
C ILE A 32 4.60 0.10 5.14
N ILE A 33 3.65 0.02 6.05
CA ILE A 33 2.89 -1.22 6.27
C ILE A 33 1.45 -0.92 5.88
N LEU A 34 0.99 -1.62 4.84
CA LEU A 34 -0.39 -1.52 4.38
C LEU A 34 -1.22 -2.58 5.09
N VAL A 35 -2.21 -2.16 5.84
CA VAL A 35 -3.10 -3.07 6.55
C VAL A 35 -4.40 -3.19 5.76
N GLY A 36 -4.77 -4.40 5.39
CA GLY A 36 -5.98 -4.62 4.62
C GLY A 36 -6.07 -6.04 4.11
N ARG A 37 -6.99 -6.28 3.20
CA ARG A 37 -7.14 -7.60 2.59
C ARG A 37 -6.04 -7.79 1.56
N THR A 38 -5.18 -8.76 1.80
CA THR A 38 -3.97 -8.96 1.00
C THR A 38 -4.25 -9.03 -0.49
N ALA A 39 -5.25 -9.81 -0.91
CA ALA A 39 -5.55 -9.96 -2.34
C ALA A 39 -5.96 -8.63 -2.97
N GLU A 40 -6.77 -7.84 -2.29
CA GLU A 40 -7.23 -6.55 -2.81
C GLU A 40 -6.10 -5.52 -2.81
N VAL A 41 -5.26 -5.52 -1.77
CA VAL A 41 -4.13 -4.61 -1.72
C VAL A 41 -3.13 -4.93 -2.82
N LEU A 42 -2.87 -6.22 -3.07
CA LEU A 42 -1.97 -6.63 -4.15
C LEU A 42 -2.51 -6.22 -5.52
N LYS A 43 -3.82 -6.33 -5.74
CA LYS A 43 -4.42 -5.86 -6.99
C LYS A 43 -4.21 -4.36 -7.17
N ALA A 44 -4.33 -3.60 -6.08
CA ALA A 44 -4.11 -2.16 -6.15
C ALA A 44 -2.65 -1.83 -6.45
N VAL A 45 -1.73 -2.57 -5.86
CA VAL A 45 -0.29 -2.41 -6.15
C VAL A 45 -0.03 -2.67 -7.63
N GLU A 46 -0.59 -3.73 -8.19
CA GLU A 46 -0.43 -4.03 -9.61
C GLU A 46 -1.05 -2.93 -10.50
N ALA A 47 -2.21 -2.41 -10.09
CA ALA A 47 -2.87 -1.33 -10.83
C ALA A 47 -2.03 -0.06 -10.85
N CYS A 48 -1.16 0.12 -9.87
CA CYS A 48 -0.24 1.25 -9.82
C CYS A 48 1.03 1.02 -10.65
N GLY A 49 1.11 -0.10 -11.36
CA GLY A 49 2.24 -0.39 -12.24
C GLY A 49 3.39 -1.17 -11.60
N GLN A 50 3.19 -1.68 -10.39
CA GLN A 50 4.21 -2.44 -9.69
C GLN A 50 3.94 -3.94 -9.84
N LYS A 51 4.92 -4.70 -10.27
CA LYS A 51 4.78 -6.16 -10.40
C LYS A 51 4.84 -6.86 -9.06
N SER A 52 5.50 -6.25 -8.08
CA SER A 52 5.62 -6.79 -6.73
C SER A 52 5.74 -5.61 -5.77
N LEU A 53 5.74 -5.90 -4.47
CA LEU A 53 5.90 -4.86 -3.47
C LEU A 53 7.30 -4.26 -3.55
N PRO A 54 7.40 -2.92 -3.58
CA PRO A 54 8.71 -2.27 -3.53
C PRO A 54 9.41 -2.52 -2.20
N ALA A 55 10.71 -2.32 -2.18
CA ALA A 55 11.47 -2.40 -0.94
C ALA A 55 10.90 -1.39 0.06
N GLY A 56 10.70 -1.82 1.28
CA GLY A 56 10.18 -0.96 2.34
C GLY A 56 8.66 -0.93 2.42
N VAL A 57 7.95 -1.67 1.56
CA VAL A 57 6.49 -1.76 1.63
C VAL A 57 6.09 -3.18 1.99
N GLU A 58 5.28 -3.32 3.02
CA GLU A 58 4.79 -4.61 3.49
C GLU A 58 3.27 -4.57 3.57
N ILE A 59 2.65 -5.74 3.48
CA ILE A 59 1.21 -5.90 3.66
C ILE A 59 0.96 -6.74 4.89
N LYS A 60 0.09 -6.25 5.76
CA LYS A 60 -0.39 -7.02 6.90
C LYS A 60 -1.87 -7.31 6.67
N ASP A 61 -2.21 -8.59 6.61
CA ASP A 61 -3.59 -8.99 6.36
C ASP A 61 -4.47 -8.62 7.54
N ALA A 62 -5.58 -7.96 7.25
CA ALA A 62 -6.58 -7.60 8.24
C ALA A 62 -7.84 -8.40 7.95
N LYS A 63 -8.29 -9.11 8.95
CA LYS A 63 -9.50 -9.91 8.83
C LYS A 63 -10.75 -9.07 9.03
#